data_4056c792bd61ac72257950e6a3d6085e
#
_entry.id   4056c792bd61ac72257950e6a3d6085e
#
_cell.length_a   1.000
_cell.length_b   1.000
_cell.length_c   1.000
_cell.angle_alpha   90.00
_cell.angle_beta   90.00
_cell.angle_gamma   90.00
#
_symmetry.space_group_name_H-M   'P 1'
#
loop_
_entity.id
_entity.type
_entity.pdbx_description
1 polymer ?
#
loop_
_entity_poly.entity_id
_entity_poly.type
_entity_poly.pdbx_seq_one_letter_code
_entity_poly.pdbx_strand_id
1 'polypeptide(L)'
;MILYDKLVRDRIPEIIRAAGKQPVTRTVAGPDELRQRLIDKLAEEMQEYRESGSLEEIADILEVLQGLVEQVHGVKWEEVRVIQGRKWEERGGFAQGIILERVEEK
;
A
#
# COMPACT_ATOMS: atom_id res chain seq x y z
N MET A 1 19.75 15.40 -14.45
CA MET A 1 18.49 14.68 -14.71
C MET A 1 18.42 13.43 -13.85
N ILE A 2 17.30 13.22 -13.17
CA ILE A 2 17.08 12.06 -12.31
C ILE A 2 15.92 11.25 -12.88
N LEU A 3 16.15 9.95 -13.07
CA LEU A 3 15.13 9.04 -13.59
C LEU A 3 14.52 8.21 -12.45
N TYR A 4 13.20 8.22 -12.34
CA TYR A 4 12.47 7.51 -11.29
C TYR A 4 11.68 6.30 -11.82
N ASP A 5 10.91 6.50 -12.88
CA ASP A 5 10.04 5.49 -13.49
C ASP A 5 9.24 4.70 -12.43
N LYS A 6 8.51 5.43 -11.59
CA LYS A 6 7.70 4.82 -10.54
C LYS A 6 6.39 5.56 -10.33
N LEU A 7 5.40 4.85 -9.82
CA LEU A 7 4.12 5.43 -9.46
C LEU A 7 4.32 6.39 -8.28
N VAL A 8 3.69 7.57 -8.37
CA VAL A 8 3.72 8.58 -7.31
C VAL A 8 2.29 8.97 -6.95
N ARG A 9 2.10 9.57 -5.76
CA ARG A 9 0.80 10.12 -5.38
C ARG A 9 0.41 11.26 -6.31
N ASP A 10 -0.89 11.47 -6.47
CA ASP A 10 -1.47 12.35 -7.49
C ASP A 10 -0.95 13.78 -7.46
N ARG A 11 -0.64 14.30 -6.28
CA ARG A 11 -0.19 15.69 -6.13
C ARG A 11 1.32 15.88 -6.22
N ILE A 12 2.09 14.83 -6.38
CA ILE A 12 3.55 14.93 -6.44
C ILE A 12 4.03 15.80 -7.60
N PRO A 13 3.50 15.68 -8.84
CA PRO A 13 3.93 16.58 -9.92
C PRO A 13 3.71 18.05 -9.59
N GLU A 14 2.59 18.38 -8.97
CA GLU A 14 2.27 19.74 -8.54
C GLU A 14 3.30 20.25 -7.51
N ILE A 15 3.66 19.41 -6.55
CA ILE A 15 4.65 19.75 -5.52
C ILE A 15 6.02 19.99 -6.14
N ILE A 16 6.41 19.16 -7.12
CA ILE A 16 7.69 19.31 -7.82
C ILE A 16 7.72 20.64 -8.59
N ARG A 17 6.63 21.01 -9.27
CA ARG A 17 6.53 22.28 -9.99
C ARG A 17 6.62 23.46 -9.02
N ALA A 18 5.95 23.37 -7.88
CA ALA A 18 6.01 24.42 -6.86
C ALA A 18 7.42 24.62 -6.29
N ALA A 19 8.26 23.58 -6.34
CA ALA A 19 9.66 23.66 -5.93
C ALA A 19 10.59 24.19 -7.05
N GLY A 20 10.03 24.63 -8.18
CA GLY A 20 10.77 25.18 -9.28
C GLY A 20 11.40 24.15 -10.21
N LYS A 21 10.97 22.89 -10.14
CA LYS A 21 11.48 21.81 -10.98
C LYS A 21 10.42 21.39 -12.00
N GLN A 22 10.86 20.69 -13.04
CA GLN A 22 9.99 20.29 -14.12
C GLN A 22 9.79 18.76 -14.09
N PRO A 23 8.62 18.26 -13.64
CA PRO A 23 8.32 16.85 -13.72
C PRO A 23 7.94 16.45 -15.13
N VAL A 24 8.37 15.28 -15.55
CA VAL A 24 7.91 14.66 -16.79
C VAL A 24 7.15 13.41 -16.39
N THR A 25 5.85 13.34 -16.70
CA THR A 25 4.98 12.28 -16.24
C THR A 25 4.20 11.65 -17.40
N ARG A 26 3.72 10.44 -17.16
CA ARG A 26 2.70 9.80 -17.98
C ARG A 26 1.71 9.10 -17.05
N THR A 27 0.55 8.78 -17.58
CA THR A 27 -0.43 7.94 -16.86
C THR A 27 -0.16 6.47 -17.17
N VAL A 28 -0.55 5.58 -16.26
CA VAL A 28 -0.45 4.14 -16.50
C VAL A 28 -1.21 3.76 -17.79
N ALA A 29 -0.72 2.74 -18.49
CA ALA A 29 -1.32 2.29 -19.75
C ALA A 29 -2.68 1.63 -19.55
N GLY A 30 -2.95 1.06 -18.37
CA GLY A 30 -4.20 0.39 -18.07
C GLY A 30 -4.21 -0.19 -16.68
N PRO A 31 -5.29 -0.93 -16.31
CA PRO A 31 -5.44 -1.45 -14.94
C PRO A 31 -4.37 -2.46 -14.55
N ASP A 32 -3.84 -3.22 -15.48
CA ASP A 32 -2.78 -4.19 -15.17
C ASP A 32 -1.49 -3.49 -14.75
N GLU A 33 -1.12 -2.42 -15.44
CA GLU A 33 0.05 -1.64 -15.06
C GLU A 33 -0.16 -0.97 -13.71
N LEU A 34 -1.34 -0.41 -13.47
CA LEU A 34 -1.64 0.23 -12.19
C LEU A 34 -1.51 -0.78 -11.05
N ARG A 35 -2.11 -1.96 -11.21
CA ARG A 35 -2.02 -3.02 -10.20
C ARG A 35 -0.57 -3.41 -9.91
N GLN A 36 0.22 -3.63 -10.94
CA GLN A 36 1.62 -4.02 -10.77
C GLN A 36 2.43 -2.91 -10.09
N ARG A 37 2.22 -1.66 -10.49
CA ARG A 37 2.91 -0.52 -9.89
C ARG A 37 2.55 -0.34 -8.41
N LEU A 38 1.29 -0.58 -8.05
CA LEU A 38 0.86 -0.51 -6.65
C LEU A 38 1.47 -1.64 -5.83
N ILE A 39 1.55 -2.86 -6.39
CA ILE A 39 2.21 -3.98 -5.71
C ILE A 39 3.69 -3.68 -5.47
N ASP A 40 4.38 -3.15 -6.47
CA ASP A 40 5.79 -2.77 -6.34
C ASP A 40 5.97 -1.68 -5.28
N LYS A 41 5.05 -0.73 -5.24
CA LYS A 41 5.07 0.35 -4.25
C LYS A 41 4.84 -0.19 -2.84
N LEU A 42 3.94 -1.15 -2.69
CA LEU A 42 3.70 -1.79 -1.40
C LEU A 42 4.97 -2.46 -0.87
N ALA A 43 5.69 -3.17 -1.74
CA ALA A 43 6.96 -3.81 -1.37
C ALA A 43 8.01 -2.76 -0.95
N GLU A 44 8.09 -1.64 -1.67
CA GLU A 44 8.97 -0.52 -1.34
C GLU A 44 8.65 0.05 0.04
N GLU A 45 7.38 0.35 0.31
CA GLU A 45 6.97 0.93 1.60
C GLU A 45 7.18 -0.05 2.76
N MET A 46 6.98 -1.35 2.53
CA MET A 46 7.26 -2.36 3.54
C MET A 46 8.76 -2.43 3.87
N GLN A 47 9.62 -2.29 2.87
CA GLN A 47 11.07 -2.24 3.10
C GLN A 47 11.45 -0.99 3.89
N GLU A 48 10.86 0.15 3.58
CA GLU A 48 11.09 1.39 4.32
C GLU A 48 10.63 1.25 5.78
N TYR A 49 9.50 0.58 6.01
CA TYR A 49 9.04 0.31 7.37
C TYR A 49 10.02 -0.60 8.11
N ARG A 50 10.54 -1.61 7.44
CA ARG A 50 11.54 -2.52 8.04
C ARG A 50 12.77 -1.75 8.52
N GLU A 51 13.19 -0.74 7.77
CA GLU A 51 14.38 0.07 8.08
C GLU A 51 14.10 1.14 9.13
N SER A 52 12.98 1.86 9.02
CA SER A 52 12.69 3.01 9.88
C SER A 52 11.84 2.68 11.09
N GLY A 53 10.92 1.73 10.96
CA GLY A 53 9.94 1.39 11.99
C GLY A 53 8.98 2.53 12.30
N SER A 54 8.83 3.52 11.41
CA SER A 54 8.05 4.71 11.71
C SER A 54 6.57 4.53 11.37
N LEU A 55 5.73 5.20 12.14
CA LEU A 55 4.28 5.18 11.92
C LEU A 55 3.90 5.80 10.58
N GLU A 56 4.70 6.74 10.10
CA GLU A 56 4.47 7.37 8.79
C GLU A 56 4.51 6.36 7.66
N GLU A 57 5.39 5.36 7.74
CA GLU A 57 5.45 4.29 6.74
C GLU A 57 4.19 3.42 6.76
N ILE A 58 3.58 3.24 7.93
CA ILE A 58 2.27 2.54 8.02
C ILE A 58 1.21 3.34 7.25
N ALA A 59 1.21 4.66 7.39
CA ALA A 59 0.28 5.52 6.64
C ALA A 59 0.50 5.40 5.13
N ASP A 60 1.75 5.33 4.68
CA ASP A 60 2.08 5.14 3.27
C ASP A 60 1.62 3.77 2.77
N ILE A 61 1.79 2.72 3.58
CA ILE A 61 1.28 1.38 3.26
C ILE A 61 -0.25 1.40 3.12
N LEU A 62 -0.93 2.07 4.05
CA LEU A 62 -2.40 2.21 3.97
C LEU A 62 -2.84 2.89 2.68
N GLU A 63 -2.14 3.93 2.24
CA GLU A 63 -2.48 4.63 1.00
C GLU A 63 -2.37 3.71 -0.21
N VAL A 64 -1.31 2.89 -0.27
CA VAL A 64 -1.13 1.91 -1.34
C VAL A 64 -2.24 0.87 -1.32
N LEU A 65 -2.59 0.35 -0.13
CA LEU A 65 -3.69 -0.62 0.02
C LEU A 65 -5.01 -0.01 -0.42
N GLN A 66 -5.26 1.24 -0.06
CA GLN A 66 -6.47 1.95 -0.49
C GLN A 66 -6.51 2.10 -2.01
N GLY A 67 -5.38 2.40 -2.63
CA GLY A 67 -5.27 2.45 -4.10
C GLY A 67 -5.63 1.12 -4.74
N LEU A 68 -5.15 0.00 -4.19
CA LEU A 68 -5.50 -1.33 -4.68
C LEU A 68 -7.01 -1.60 -4.56
N VAL A 69 -7.59 -1.28 -3.42
CA VAL A 69 -9.02 -1.52 -3.17
C VAL A 69 -9.88 -0.68 -4.11
N GLU A 70 -9.62 0.61 -4.19
CA GLU A 70 -10.51 1.55 -4.89
C GLU A 70 -10.24 1.60 -6.39
N GLN A 71 -8.98 1.59 -6.81
CA GLN A 71 -8.63 1.77 -8.22
C GLN A 71 -8.50 0.46 -8.98
N VAL A 72 -8.10 -0.63 -8.34
CA VAL A 72 -7.93 -1.92 -9.00
C VAL A 72 -9.16 -2.81 -8.81
N HIS A 73 -9.64 -2.95 -7.57
CA HIS A 73 -10.84 -3.75 -7.29
C HIS A 73 -12.14 -2.98 -7.53
N GLY A 74 -12.09 -1.66 -7.56
CA GLY A 74 -13.25 -0.83 -7.84
C GLY A 74 -14.32 -0.85 -6.77
N VAL A 75 -13.93 -1.09 -5.52
CA VAL A 75 -14.85 -1.12 -4.39
C VAL A 75 -14.44 -0.07 -3.36
N LYS A 76 -15.35 0.24 -2.44
CA LYS A 76 -15.07 1.20 -1.39
C LYS A 76 -14.22 0.57 -0.28
N TRP A 77 -13.40 1.38 0.36
CA TRP A 77 -12.56 0.96 1.48
C TRP A 77 -13.37 0.26 2.58
N GLU A 78 -14.59 0.73 2.81
CA GLU A 78 -15.50 0.17 3.83
C GLU A 78 -15.78 -1.31 3.60
N GLU A 79 -15.80 -1.79 2.35
CA GLU A 79 -16.01 -3.21 2.06
C GLU A 79 -14.88 -4.07 2.61
N VAL A 80 -13.64 -3.60 2.47
CA VAL A 80 -12.48 -4.30 3.05
C VAL A 80 -12.55 -4.27 4.57
N ARG A 81 -12.99 -3.15 5.15
CA ARG A 81 -13.13 -3.04 6.60
C ARG A 81 -14.14 -4.03 7.15
N VAL A 82 -15.23 -4.25 6.44
CA VAL A 82 -16.25 -5.26 6.84
C VAL A 82 -15.64 -6.66 6.85
N ILE A 83 -14.88 -7.01 5.81
CA ILE A 83 -14.21 -8.31 5.72
C ILE A 83 -13.19 -8.44 6.86
N GLN A 84 -12.40 -7.41 7.10
CA GLN A 84 -11.41 -7.37 8.16
C GLN A 84 -12.07 -7.58 9.53
N GLY A 85 -13.17 -6.89 9.80
CA GLY A 85 -13.91 -7.02 11.05
C GLY A 85 -14.44 -8.42 11.28
N ARG A 86 -14.96 -9.06 10.23
CA ARG A 86 -15.45 -10.45 10.31
C ARG A 86 -14.31 -11.41 10.64
N LYS A 87 -13.17 -11.25 9.99
CA LYS A 87 -11.99 -12.09 10.27
C LYS A 87 -11.49 -11.86 11.69
N TRP A 88 -11.56 -10.63 12.16
CA TRP A 88 -11.16 -10.30 13.53
C TRP A 88 -12.06 -11.00 14.57
N GLU A 89 -13.36 -11.03 14.31
CA GLU A 89 -14.30 -11.74 15.21
C GLU A 89 -14.04 -13.24 15.23
N GLU A 90 -13.72 -13.83 14.08
CA GLU A 90 -13.47 -15.27 13.98
C GLU A 90 -12.10 -15.69 14.51
N ARG A 91 -11.06 -14.86 14.30
CA ARG A 91 -9.67 -15.25 14.51
C ARG A 91 -8.93 -14.36 15.51
N GLY A 92 -9.46 -13.19 15.83
CA GLY A 92 -8.79 -12.21 16.66
C GLY A 92 -7.73 -11.42 15.90
N GLY A 93 -6.99 -10.62 16.62
CA GLY A 93 -5.85 -9.86 16.11
C GLY A 93 -4.53 -10.48 16.55
N PHE A 94 -3.54 -9.64 16.77
CA PHE A 94 -2.18 -10.07 17.07
C PHE A 94 -1.69 -9.64 18.45
N ALA A 95 -2.61 -9.17 19.32
CA ALA A 95 -2.24 -8.60 20.60
C ALA A 95 -1.52 -9.58 21.54
N GLN A 96 -1.79 -10.87 21.38
CA GLN A 96 -1.20 -11.89 22.26
C GLN A 96 0.16 -12.42 21.77
N GLY A 97 0.58 -12.07 20.56
CA GLY A 97 1.89 -12.47 20.04
C GLY A 97 2.10 -13.96 19.95
N ILE A 98 1.10 -14.72 19.48
CA ILE A 98 1.13 -16.17 19.47
C ILE A 98 1.91 -16.69 18.27
N ILE A 99 2.90 -17.55 18.52
CA ILE A 99 3.64 -18.26 17.48
C ILE A 99 3.12 -19.71 17.44
N LEU A 100 2.51 -20.09 16.33
CA LEU A 100 2.09 -21.49 16.14
C LEU A 100 3.32 -22.29 15.66
N GLU A 101 3.83 -23.15 16.52
CA GLU A 101 5.01 -23.95 16.19
C GLU A 101 4.64 -25.22 15.43
N ARG A 102 3.58 -25.89 15.86
CA ARG A 102 3.11 -27.11 15.18
C ARG A 102 1.71 -27.47 15.66
N VAL A 103 1.07 -28.36 14.93
CA VAL A 103 -0.20 -28.95 15.32
C VAL A 103 0.01 -30.45 15.50
N GLU A 104 -0.36 -30.96 16.66
CA GLU A 104 -0.29 -32.39 16.93
C GLU A 104 -1.70 -32.95 16.92
N GLU A 105 -1.88 -34.13 16.33
CA GLU A 105 -3.14 -34.84 16.35
C GLU A 105 -3.27 -35.65 17.64
N LYS A 106 -4.49 -35.65 18.18
CA LYS A 106 -4.78 -36.41 19.39
C LYS A 106 -5.13 -37.86 19.08
#